data_d41635e691c0d7d1ba2199422e9230bf
#
_entry.id   d41635e691c0d7d1ba2199422e9230bf
#
_cell.length_a   1.000
_cell.length_b   1.000
_cell.length_c   1.000
_cell.angle_alpha   90.00
_cell.angle_beta   90.00
_cell.angle_gamma   90.00
#
_symmetry.space_group_name_H-M   'P 1'
#
loop_
_entity.id
_entity.type
_entity.pdbx_description
1 polymer ?
#
loop_
_entity_poly.entity_id
_entity_poly.type
_entity_poly.pdbx_seq_one_letter_code
_entity_poly.pdbx_strand_id
1 'polypeptide(L)'
;TKIREMANRNAFSFMALYIDLDHFKRVNDNHGHHVGDEVLREFSKMVRDSLSGRDFAARLGGEEFLVVLVKTDQEQGLAMAETLREAVTRLHFPSAPGLKMSASLGAAEFKAGESLDQLLARADAALYRAKHGGRNRVCLASEESA
;
A
#
# COMPACT_ATOMS: atom_id res chain seq x y z
N THR A 1 -1.91 -19.05 -7.13
CA THR A 1 -1.19 -18.99 -5.84
C THR A 1 -2.03 -19.59 -4.73
N LYS A 2 -1.40 -19.89 -3.62
CA LYS A 2 -2.11 -20.47 -2.47
C LYS A 2 -3.20 -19.54 -1.94
N ILE A 3 -2.95 -18.26 -1.85
CA ILE A 3 -3.94 -17.28 -1.37
C ILE A 3 -5.13 -17.24 -2.31
N ARG A 4 -4.87 -17.17 -3.60
CA ARG A 4 -5.92 -17.15 -4.62
C ARG A 4 -6.77 -18.42 -4.55
N GLU A 5 -6.11 -19.58 -4.40
CA GLU A 5 -6.81 -20.85 -4.29
C GLU A 5 -7.69 -20.91 -3.04
N MET A 6 -7.19 -20.40 -1.92
CA MET A 6 -7.96 -20.38 -0.68
C MET A 6 -9.16 -19.45 -0.80
N ALA A 7 -8.98 -18.27 -1.41
CA ALA A 7 -10.08 -17.35 -1.61
C ALA A 7 -11.16 -17.96 -2.49
N ASN A 8 -10.77 -18.61 -3.57
CA ASN A 8 -11.72 -19.26 -4.47
C ASN A 8 -12.45 -20.41 -3.80
N ARG A 9 -11.73 -21.25 -3.04
CA ARG A 9 -12.31 -22.43 -2.40
C ARG A 9 -13.21 -22.06 -1.21
N ASN A 10 -12.75 -21.15 -0.40
CA ASN A 10 -13.42 -20.82 0.87
C ASN A 10 -14.33 -19.61 0.79
N ALA A 11 -14.40 -18.98 -0.38
CA ALA A 11 -15.25 -17.83 -0.63
C ALA A 11 -15.01 -16.67 0.34
N PHE A 12 -13.77 -16.52 0.86
CA PHE A 12 -13.45 -15.35 1.66
C PHE A 12 -12.66 -14.34 0.83
N SER A 13 -12.77 -13.06 1.22
CA SER A 13 -12.16 -11.96 0.50
C SER A 13 -10.73 -11.70 0.93
N PHE A 14 -9.95 -11.16 0.03
CA PHE A 14 -8.69 -10.52 0.41
C PHE A 14 -8.48 -9.27 -0.43
N MET A 15 -7.63 -8.38 0.06
CA MET A 15 -7.37 -7.08 -0.57
C MET A 15 -5.90 -6.95 -0.89
N ALA A 16 -5.60 -6.32 -2.02
CA ALA A 16 -4.25 -5.92 -2.36
C ALA A 16 -4.17 -4.40 -2.25
N LEU A 17 -3.13 -3.91 -1.58
CA LEU A 17 -2.87 -2.48 -1.47
C LEU A 17 -1.51 -2.21 -2.09
N TYR A 18 -1.47 -1.41 -3.16
CA TYR A 18 -0.22 -0.88 -3.68
C TYR A 18 0.04 0.46 -3.03
N ILE A 19 1.24 0.64 -2.51
CA ILE A 19 1.60 1.85 -1.77
C ILE A 19 2.87 2.45 -2.36
N ASP A 20 2.85 3.75 -2.56
CA ASP A 20 4.02 4.50 -3.04
C ASP A 20 4.23 5.70 -2.12
N LEU A 21 5.44 5.87 -1.62
CA LEU A 21 5.78 7.00 -0.78
C LEU A 21 5.90 8.26 -1.65
N ASP A 22 5.08 9.25 -1.37
CA ASP A 22 4.99 10.47 -2.17
C ASP A 22 6.30 11.25 -2.13
N HIS A 23 6.80 11.61 -3.33
CA HIS A 23 7.98 12.45 -3.48
C HIS A 23 9.23 11.89 -2.80
N PHE A 24 9.34 10.57 -2.73
CA PHE A 24 10.49 9.95 -2.08
C PHE A 24 11.82 10.35 -2.73
N LYS A 25 11.82 10.53 -4.05
CA LYS A 25 13.03 10.98 -4.74
C LYS A 25 13.52 12.32 -4.20
N ARG A 26 12.60 13.23 -3.87
CA ARG A 26 12.97 14.52 -3.28
C ARG A 26 13.66 14.36 -1.94
N VAL A 27 13.27 13.35 -1.17
CA VAL A 27 13.92 13.08 0.12
C VAL A 27 15.39 12.73 -0.13
N ASN A 28 15.66 11.81 -1.04
CA ASN A 28 17.03 11.44 -1.37
C ASN A 28 17.83 12.63 -1.92
N ASP A 29 17.20 13.42 -2.80
CA ASP A 29 17.88 14.57 -3.42
C ASP A 29 18.17 15.68 -2.41
N ASN A 30 17.27 15.93 -1.47
CA ASN A 30 17.38 17.05 -0.53
C ASN A 30 18.04 16.69 0.80
N HIS A 31 17.92 15.43 1.23
CA HIS A 31 18.39 14.97 2.54
C HIS A 31 19.42 13.83 2.45
N GLY A 32 19.64 13.29 1.27
CA GLY A 32 20.59 12.21 1.06
C GLY A 32 19.97 10.82 1.29
N HIS A 33 20.68 9.81 0.80
CA HIS A 33 20.21 8.42 0.87
C HIS A 33 20.09 7.90 2.30
N HIS A 34 20.89 8.43 3.23
CA HIS A 34 20.82 8.03 4.62
C HIS A 34 19.42 8.33 5.21
N VAL A 35 18.90 9.53 4.94
CA VAL A 35 17.56 9.90 5.39
C VAL A 35 16.51 9.08 4.63
N GLY A 36 16.70 8.87 3.32
CA GLY A 36 15.80 8.02 2.55
C GLY A 36 15.71 6.61 3.14
N ASP A 37 16.83 6.03 3.54
CA ASP A 37 16.86 4.70 4.18
C ASP A 37 16.11 4.72 5.50
N GLU A 38 16.26 5.79 6.27
CA GLU A 38 15.51 5.95 7.53
C GLU A 38 14.00 6.00 7.27
N VAL A 39 13.58 6.75 6.25
CA VAL A 39 12.17 6.82 5.88
C VAL A 39 11.63 5.44 5.55
N LEU A 40 12.37 4.68 4.73
CA LEU A 40 11.95 3.33 4.35
C LEU A 40 11.86 2.40 5.55
N ARG A 41 12.83 2.47 6.47
CA ARG A 41 12.82 1.64 7.69
C ARG A 41 11.62 1.95 8.56
N GLU A 42 11.38 3.24 8.82
CA GLU A 42 10.27 3.66 9.68
C GLU A 42 8.92 3.31 9.05
N PHE A 43 8.81 3.49 7.74
CA PHE A 43 7.60 3.10 7.03
C PHE A 43 7.37 1.60 7.12
N SER A 44 8.39 0.79 6.83
CA SER A 44 8.27 -0.66 6.87
C SER A 44 7.90 -1.17 8.26
N LYS A 45 8.49 -0.58 9.30
CA LYS A 45 8.18 -0.95 10.67
C LYS A 45 6.72 -0.61 11.00
N MET A 46 6.28 0.57 10.60
CA MET A 46 4.90 0.99 10.84
C MET A 46 3.91 0.04 10.16
N VAL A 47 4.19 -0.35 8.92
CA VAL A 47 3.32 -1.28 8.19
C VAL A 47 3.26 -2.62 8.93
N ARG A 48 4.42 -3.18 9.28
CA ARG A 48 4.45 -4.47 9.99
C ARG A 48 3.68 -4.42 11.30
N ASP A 49 3.84 -3.32 12.04
CA ASP A 49 3.16 -3.18 13.34
C ASP A 49 1.65 -3.01 13.19
N SER A 50 1.20 -2.57 12.02
CA SER A 50 -0.24 -2.34 11.75
C SER A 50 -0.96 -3.59 11.25
N LEU A 51 -0.23 -4.59 10.74
CA LEU A 51 -0.83 -5.77 10.13
C LEU A 51 -1.05 -6.88 11.13
N SER A 52 -2.03 -7.75 10.85
CA SER A 52 -2.24 -8.96 11.63
C SER A 52 -1.26 -10.04 11.17
N GLY A 53 -1.15 -11.13 11.95
CA GLY A 53 -0.25 -12.22 11.62
C GLY A 53 -0.60 -12.97 10.34
N ARG A 54 -1.77 -12.74 9.76
CA ARG A 54 -2.20 -13.38 8.53
C ARG A 54 -1.92 -12.55 7.29
N ASP A 55 -1.67 -11.26 7.50
CA ASP A 55 -1.39 -10.33 6.40
C ASP A 55 0.09 -10.35 6.09
N PHE A 56 0.45 -9.86 4.92
CA PHE A 56 1.86 -9.74 4.60
C PHE A 56 2.11 -8.53 3.72
N ALA A 57 3.36 -8.08 3.77
CA ALA A 57 3.80 -6.92 3.02
C ALA A 57 5.13 -7.25 2.34
N ALA A 58 5.35 -6.66 1.20
CA ALA A 58 6.60 -6.81 0.46
C ALA A 58 6.98 -5.47 -0.17
N ARG A 59 8.27 -5.19 -0.16
CA ARG A 59 8.80 -4.04 -0.89
C ARG A 59 9.04 -4.51 -2.32
N LEU A 60 8.44 -3.81 -3.28
CA LEU A 60 8.56 -4.18 -4.69
C LEU A 60 9.81 -3.56 -5.33
N GLY A 61 10.23 -2.41 -4.85
CA GLY A 61 11.41 -1.72 -5.34
C GLY A 61 11.31 -0.24 -5.01
N GLY A 62 12.46 0.42 -4.84
CA GLY A 62 12.45 1.84 -4.51
C GLY A 62 11.56 2.17 -3.33
N GLU A 63 10.52 2.92 -3.59
CA GLU A 63 9.54 3.37 -2.60
C GLU A 63 8.17 2.71 -2.77
N GLU A 64 8.11 1.59 -3.49
CA GLU A 64 6.85 0.90 -3.76
C GLU A 64 6.70 -0.36 -2.91
N PHE A 65 5.52 -0.54 -2.36
CA PHE A 65 5.19 -1.64 -1.45
C PHE A 65 3.87 -2.28 -1.83
N LEU A 66 3.75 -3.57 -1.57
CA LEU A 66 2.50 -4.31 -1.73
C LEU A 66 2.11 -4.86 -0.36
N VAL A 67 0.87 -4.64 0.03
CA VAL A 67 0.30 -5.22 1.24
C VAL A 67 -0.87 -6.11 0.83
N VAL A 68 -0.92 -7.32 1.38
CA VAL A 68 -2.04 -8.24 1.15
C VAL A 68 -2.73 -8.47 2.48
N LEU A 69 -4.02 -8.13 2.52
CA LEU A 69 -4.86 -8.26 3.70
C LEU A 69 -5.77 -9.47 3.51
N VAL A 70 -5.57 -10.50 4.31
CA VAL A 70 -6.27 -11.77 4.19
C VAL A 70 -7.56 -11.74 4.98
N LYS A 71 -8.62 -12.39 4.48
CA LYS A 71 -9.95 -12.41 5.10
C LYS A 71 -10.47 -11.01 5.37
N THR A 72 -10.33 -10.15 4.37
CA THR A 72 -10.62 -8.73 4.48
C THR A 72 -11.50 -8.32 3.30
N ASP A 73 -12.67 -7.76 3.58
CA ASP A 73 -13.54 -7.27 2.53
C ASP A 73 -13.16 -5.84 2.14
N GLN A 74 -13.86 -5.30 1.15
CA GLN A 74 -13.56 -3.98 0.63
C GLN A 74 -13.63 -2.88 1.69
N GLU A 75 -14.66 -2.91 2.52
CA GLU A 75 -14.83 -1.89 3.56
C GLU A 75 -13.69 -1.94 4.58
N GLN A 76 -13.37 -3.15 5.05
CA GLN A 76 -12.28 -3.34 6.00
C GLN A 76 -10.93 -2.97 5.39
N GLY A 77 -10.73 -3.33 4.12
CA GLY A 77 -9.49 -3.04 3.41
C GLY A 77 -9.28 -1.55 3.19
N LEU A 78 -10.35 -0.83 2.84
CA LEU A 78 -10.25 0.62 2.70
C LEU A 78 -9.98 1.30 4.03
N ALA A 79 -10.57 0.81 5.11
CA ALA A 79 -10.30 1.35 6.44
C ALA A 79 -8.84 1.15 6.83
N MET A 80 -8.28 -0.03 6.56
CA MET A 80 -6.87 -0.29 6.82
C MET A 80 -5.98 0.59 5.93
N ALA A 81 -6.32 0.74 4.66
CA ALA A 81 -5.54 1.59 3.75
C ALA A 81 -5.50 3.02 4.27
N GLU A 82 -6.64 3.55 4.74
CA GLU A 82 -6.70 4.89 5.29
C GLU A 82 -5.89 5.00 6.58
N THR A 83 -5.93 3.96 7.42
CA THR A 83 -5.12 3.90 8.63
C THR A 83 -3.63 3.99 8.29
N LEU A 84 -3.19 3.24 7.28
CA LEU A 84 -1.79 3.27 6.86
C LEU A 84 -1.42 4.63 6.28
N ARG A 85 -2.29 5.21 5.46
CA ARG A 85 -2.05 6.53 4.88
C ARG A 85 -1.86 7.60 5.97
N GLU A 86 -2.74 7.61 6.95
CA GLU A 86 -2.64 8.57 8.04
C GLU A 86 -1.39 8.35 8.88
N ALA A 87 -1.04 7.08 9.12
CA ALA A 87 0.13 6.75 9.92
C ALA A 87 1.42 7.26 9.28
N VAL A 88 1.50 7.25 7.95
CA VAL A 88 2.68 7.79 7.24
C VAL A 88 2.85 9.28 7.57
N THR A 89 1.77 10.03 7.62
CA THR A 89 1.84 11.48 7.89
C THR A 89 2.29 11.79 9.31
N ARG A 90 2.26 10.81 10.20
CA ARG A 90 2.66 10.97 11.60
C ARG A 90 4.04 10.40 11.90
N LEU A 91 4.70 9.82 10.91
CA LEU A 91 6.04 9.27 11.13
C LEU A 91 7.03 10.37 11.46
N HIS A 92 7.95 10.02 12.33
CA HIS A 92 8.99 10.93 12.80
C HIS A 92 10.35 10.40 12.38
N PHE A 93 11.20 11.28 11.90
CA PHE A 93 12.51 10.90 11.41
C PHE A 93 13.57 11.70 12.15
N PRO A 94 14.26 11.09 13.14
CA PRO A 94 15.24 11.83 13.96
C PRO A 94 16.32 12.54 13.14
N SER A 95 16.75 11.94 12.02
CA SER A 95 17.78 12.55 11.18
C SER A 95 17.29 13.74 10.36
N ALA A 96 15.97 13.93 10.28
CA ALA A 96 15.38 15.06 9.55
C ALA A 96 14.09 15.48 10.27
N PRO A 97 14.20 16.14 11.43
CA PRO A 97 13.04 16.40 12.31
C PRO A 97 11.87 17.12 11.68
N GLY A 98 12.12 17.96 10.69
CA GLY A 98 11.04 18.70 10.03
C GLY A 98 10.42 17.99 8.85
N LEU A 99 10.93 16.82 8.49
CA LEU A 99 10.46 16.10 7.31
C LEU A 99 9.09 15.48 7.56
N LYS A 100 8.16 15.71 6.65
CA LYS A 100 6.83 15.09 6.65
C LYS A 100 6.67 14.29 5.39
N MET A 101 6.15 13.07 5.53
CA MET A 101 5.91 12.18 4.40
C MET A 101 4.42 11.93 4.23
N SER A 102 4.05 11.54 3.03
CA SER A 102 2.72 11.02 2.76
C SER A 102 2.84 9.85 1.80
N ALA A 103 1.76 9.15 1.59
CA ALA A 103 1.73 8.01 0.68
C ALA A 103 0.46 8.03 -0.14
N SER A 104 0.56 7.51 -1.35
CA SER A 104 -0.59 7.25 -2.22
C SER A 104 -0.82 5.76 -2.25
N LEU A 105 -2.07 5.34 -2.20
CA LEU A 105 -2.43 3.92 -2.16
C LEU A 105 -3.49 3.60 -3.20
N GLY A 106 -3.31 2.44 -3.85
CA GLY A 106 -4.35 1.86 -4.68
C GLY A 106 -4.82 0.57 -4.04
N ALA A 107 -6.13 0.40 -3.91
CA ALA A 107 -6.72 -0.76 -3.23
C ALA A 107 -7.62 -1.53 -4.18
N ALA A 108 -7.53 -2.86 -4.14
CA ALA A 108 -8.39 -3.72 -4.96
C ALA A 108 -8.77 -4.96 -4.18
N GLU A 109 -10.05 -5.29 -4.20
CA GLU A 109 -10.54 -6.53 -3.60
C GLU A 109 -10.48 -7.65 -4.65
N PHE A 110 -10.03 -8.82 -4.23
CA PHE A 110 -9.98 -9.99 -5.10
C PHE A 110 -11.38 -10.40 -5.55
N LYS A 111 -11.52 -10.68 -6.84
CA LYS A 111 -12.76 -11.17 -7.42
C LYS A 111 -12.59 -12.63 -7.81
N ALA A 112 -13.59 -13.46 -7.50
CA ALA A 112 -13.55 -14.87 -7.87
C ALA A 112 -13.31 -15.02 -9.36
N GLY A 113 -12.41 -15.93 -9.73
CA GLY A 113 -12.05 -16.16 -11.13
C GLY A 113 -10.98 -15.23 -11.68
N GLU A 114 -10.64 -14.17 -10.95
CA GLU A 114 -9.61 -13.23 -11.37
C GLU A 114 -8.22 -13.85 -11.15
N SER A 115 -7.30 -13.56 -12.07
CA SER A 115 -5.91 -13.96 -11.83
C SER A 115 -5.25 -12.98 -10.87
N LEU A 116 -4.14 -13.39 -10.26
CA LEU A 116 -3.38 -12.51 -9.38
C LEU A 116 -2.86 -11.30 -10.16
N ASP A 117 -2.39 -11.51 -11.38
CA ASP A 117 -1.91 -10.41 -12.22
C ASP A 117 -3.02 -9.40 -12.50
N GLN A 118 -4.25 -9.86 -12.73
CA GLN A 118 -5.38 -8.97 -12.95
C GLN A 118 -5.69 -8.14 -11.70
N LEU A 119 -5.66 -8.78 -10.53
CA LEU A 119 -5.87 -8.08 -9.26
C LEU A 119 -4.81 -6.99 -9.06
N LEU A 120 -3.55 -7.34 -9.25
CA LEU A 120 -2.46 -6.39 -9.05
C LEU A 120 -2.52 -5.25 -10.07
N ALA A 121 -2.91 -5.53 -11.30
CA ALA A 121 -3.08 -4.49 -12.31
C ALA A 121 -4.17 -3.49 -11.92
N ARG A 122 -5.26 -3.97 -11.33
CA ARG A 122 -6.33 -3.09 -10.87
C ARG A 122 -5.87 -2.21 -9.70
N ALA A 123 -5.14 -2.79 -8.77
CA ALA A 123 -4.59 -2.01 -7.64
C ALA A 123 -3.58 -0.98 -8.14
N ASP A 124 -2.75 -1.34 -9.11
CA ASP A 124 -1.76 -0.41 -9.68
C ASP A 124 -2.44 0.74 -10.41
N ALA A 125 -3.50 0.46 -11.18
CA ALA A 125 -4.26 1.51 -11.84
C ALA A 125 -4.90 2.48 -10.84
N ALA A 126 -5.37 1.94 -9.70
CA ALA A 126 -5.92 2.77 -8.64
C ALA A 126 -4.83 3.65 -8.01
N LEU A 127 -3.63 3.10 -7.82
CA LEU A 127 -2.50 3.87 -7.32
C LEU A 127 -2.16 5.03 -8.26
N TYR A 128 -2.17 4.76 -9.56
CA TYR A 128 -1.94 5.80 -10.57
C TYR A 128 -2.94 6.95 -10.38
N ARG A 129 -4.22 6.61 -10.18
CA ARG A 129 -5.24 7.65 -9.97
C ARG A 129 -4.99 8.43 -8.68
N ALA A 130 -4.54 7.76 -7.61
CA ALA A 130 -4.22 8.43 -6.36
C ALA A 130 -3.10 9.44 -6.56
N LYS A 131 -2.05 9.05 -7.29
CA LYS A 131 -0.92 9.95 -7.56
C LYS A 131 -1.35 11.15 -8.40
N HIS A 132 -2.16 10.93 -9.42
CA HIS A 132 -2.58 11.99 -10.34
C HIS A 132 -3.73 12.82 -9.79
N GLY A 133 -4.42 12.34 -8.76
CA GLY A 133 -5.49 13.06 -8.10
C GLY A 133 -5.03 14.00 -6.99
N GLY A 134 -3.73 14.08 -6.74
CA GLY A 134 -3.19 14.99 -5.72
C GLY A 134 -2.35 14.31 -4.66
N ARG A 135 -2.12 13.01 -4.77
CA ARG A 135 -1.34 12.22 -3.81
C ARG A 135 -1.97 12.20 -2.43
N ASN A 136 -1.32 11.61 -1.47
CA ASN A 136 -1.76 11.51 -0.08
C ASN A 136 -3.24 11.09 0.01
N ARG A 137 -3.55 9.96 -0.61
CA ARG A 137 -4.93 9.46 -0.67
C ARG A 137 -4.97 8.00 -1.05
N VAL A 138 -6.13 7.39 -0.78
CA VAL A 138 -6.44 6.03 -1.19
C VAL A 138 -7.43 6.09 -2.33
N CYS A 139 -7.19 5.34 -3.39
CA CYS A 139 -8.18 5.14 -4.45
C CYS A 139 -8.53 3.65 -4.53
N LEU A 140 -9.80 3.36 -4.66
CA LEU A 140 -10.29 2.00 -4.83
C LEU A 140 -10.35 1.67 -6.31
N ALA A 141 -9.94 0.45 -6.67
CA ALA A 141 -10.02 -0.02 -8.04
C ALA A 141 -11.48 -0.12 -8.48
N SER A 142 -11.75 0.40 -9.66
CA SER A 142 -13.08 0.32 -10.25
C SER A 142 -13.39 -1.12 -10.64
N GLU A 143 -14.63 -1.55 -10.45
CA GLU A 143 -15.07 -2.86 -10.89
C GLU A 143 -15.15 -2.95 -12.40
N GLU A 144 -15.27 -1.82 -13.07
CA GLU A 144 -15.38 -1.73 -14.51
C GLU A 144 -14.03 -1.65 -15.22
N SER A 145 -12.94 -1.59 -14.46
CA SER A 145 -11.63 -1.52 -15.09
C SER A 145 -11.36 -2.84 -15.80
N ALA A 146 -11.47 -2.79 -17.05
CA ALA A 146 -11.21 -3.95 -17.89
C ALA A 146 -9.74 -3.96 -18.27
#